data_a52bcd7e637c2b6a0a89391427e3e177
#
_entry.id   a52bcd7e637c2b6a0a89391427e3e177
#
_cell.length_a   1.000
_cell.length_b   1.000
_cell.length_c   1.000
_cell.angle_alpha   90.00
_cell.angle_beta   90.00
_cell.angle_gamma   90.00
#
_symmetry.space_group_name_H-M   'P 1'
#
loop_
_entity.id
_entity.type
_entity.pdbx_description
1 polymer ?
#
loop_
_entity_poly.entity_id
_entity_poly.type
_entity_poly.pdbx_seq_one_letter_code
_entity_poly.pdbx_strand_id
1 'polypeptide(L)'
;MNLKEFISLYLPPFERILERKIEGKGELQEALRYALFPGGKRFRPLLVMASTYAVDGKVEDSLETAVAIELIHNFTLVHDDLPCMDNDDFRRGKPTLHKKFGEGMAVLVGDALFNLAFQTLSLAPLPADKKEKIFQLI
;
A
#
# COMPACT_ATOMS: atom_id res chain seq x y z
N MET A 1 24.63 -5.65 6.55
CA MET A 1 23.71 -4.50 6.72
C MET A 1 22.79 -4.76 7.89
N ASN A 2 22.70 -3.85 8.85
CA ASN A 2 21.76 -3.98 9.97
C ASN A 2 20.36 -3.43 9.59
N LEU A 3 19.35 -3.70 10.44
CA LEU A 3 17.97 -3.33 10.16
C LEU A 3 17.78 -1.81 9.96
N LYS A 4 18.48 -0.99 10.74
CA LYS A 4 18.37 0.47 10.64
C LYS A 4 18.91 1.00 9.31
N GLU A 5 20.04 0.47 8.88
CA GLU A 5 20.64 0.78 7.58
C GLU A 5 19.72 0.34 6.42
N PHE A 6 19.16 -0.87 6.52
CA PHE A 6 18.22 -1.40 5.55
C PHE A 6 17.00 -0.48 5.38
N ILE A 7 16.36 -0.10 6.47
CA ILE A 7 15.20 0.80 6.47
C ILE A 7 15.58 2.15 5.86
N SER A 8 16.71 2.72 6.27
CA SER A 8 17.17 4.03 5.77
C SER A 8 17.44 4.03 4.27
N LEU A 9 17.84 2.89 3.71
CA LEU A 9 18.15 2.75 2.29
C LEU A 9 16.90 2.52 1.43
N TYR A 10 16.01 1.63 1.86
CA TYR A 10 14.92 1.13 1.01
C TYR A 10 13.54 1.74 1.29
N LEU A 11 13.28 2.25 2.49
CA LEU A 11 11.99 2.88 2.78
C LEU A 11 11.74 4.18 1.97
N PRO A 12 12.72 5.10 1.79
CA PRO A 12 12.48 6.31 1.01
C PRO A 12 12.11 6.05 -0.47
N PRO A 13 12.78 5.17 -1.23
CA PRO A 13 12.35 4.86 -2.59
C PRO A 13 10.97 4.20 -2.64
N PHE A 14 10.62 3.32 -1.70
CA PHE A 14 9.28 2.77 -1.55
C PHE A 14 8.22 3.87 -1.37
N GLU A 15 8.41 4.80 -0.42
CA GLU A 15 7.46 5.89 -0.16
C GLU A 15 7.28 6.80 -1.39
N ARG A 16 8.34 7.08 -2.13
CA ARG A 16 8.25 7.86 -3.39
C ARG A 16 7.42 7.15 -4.46
N ILE A 17 7.54 5.83 -4.59
CA ILE A 17 6.73 5.07 -5.54
C ILE A 17 5.28 5.08 -5.11
N LEU A 18 5.00 4.81 -3.83
CA LEU A 18 3.65 4.83 -3.27
C LEU A 18 2.97 6.19 -3.51
N GLU A 19 3.67 7.29 -3.25
CA GLU A 19 3.15 8.64 -3.45
C GLU A 19 2.79 8.91 -4.92
N ARG A 20 3.65 8.51 -5.86
CA ARG A 20 3.40 8.64 -7.31
C ARG A 20 2.17 7.88 -7.78
N LYS A 21 1.81 6.75 -7.16
CA LYS A 21 0.62 5.96 -7.54
C LYS A 21 -0.70 6.70 -7.30
N ILE A 22 -0.69 7.70 -6.43
CA ILE A 22 -1.88 8.48 -6.07
C ILE A 22 -1.77 9.95 -6.48
N GLU A 23 -0.85 10.27 -7.40
CA GLU A 23 -0.73 11.63 -7.94
C GLU A 23 -2.02 12.04 -8.65
N GLY A 24 -2.36 13.32 -8.52
CA GLY A 24 -3.54 13.89 -9.14
C GLY A 24 -4.23 14.93 -8.26
N LYS A 25 -5.38 15.39 -8.72
CA LYS A 25 -6.18 16.39 -8.02
C LYS A 25 -7.63 15.90 -7.91
N GLY A 26 -8.31 16.33 -6.87
CA GLY A 26 -9.70 16.01 -6.61
C GLY A 26 -9.91 15.27 -5.31
N GLU A 27 -11.15 15.12 -4.92
CA GLU A 27 -11.54 14.59 -3.62
C GLU A 27 -11.10 13.14 -3.43
N LEU A 28 -11.16 12.32 -4.47
CA LEU A 28 -10.67 10.93 -4.41
C LEU A 28 -9.17 10.87 -4.12
N GLN A 29 -8.36 11.72 -4.76
CA GLN A 29 -6.92 11.76 -4.52
C GLN A 29 -6.58 12.26 -3.12
N GLU A 30 -7.33 13.23 -2.60
CA GLU A 30 -7.20 13.70 -1.22
C GLU A 30 -7.53 12.57 -0.23
N ALA A 31 -8.60 11.82 -0.48
CA ALA A 31 -9.02 10.71 0.35
C ALA A 31 -8.02 9.53 0.29
N LEU A 32 -7.47 9.21 -0.90
CA LEU A 32 -6.39 8.23 -1.06
C LEU A 32 -5.14 8.63 -0.27
N ARG A 33 -4.74 9.89 -0.38
CA ARG A 33 -3.61 10.43 0.39
C ARG A 33 -3.87 10.34 1.89
N TYR A 34 -5.06 10.66 2.33
CA TYR A 34 -5.46 10.55 3.73
C TYR A 34 -5.39 9.11 4.26
N ALA A 35 -5.78 8.11 3.46
CA ALA A 35 -5.69 6.71 3.81
C ALA A 35 -4.24 6.23 3.95
N LEU A 36 -3.36 6.69 3.06
CA LEU A 36 -1.99 6.19 2.94
C LEU A 36 -0.95 6.97 3.76
N PHE A 37 -1.21 8.27 4.05
CA PHE A 37 -0.24 9.18 4.68
C PHE A 37 -0.85 10.00 5.83
N PRO A 38 -0.09 10.24 6.92
CA PRO A 38 1.11 9.49 7.25
C PRO A 38 0.76 8.01 7.45
N GLY A 39 1.60 7.15 6.93
CA GLY A 39 1.38 5.71 7.00
C GLY A 39 1.63 5.12 8.39
N GLY A 40 1.40 3.81 8.51
CA GLY A 40 1.85 3.03 9.66
C GLY A 40 3.35 2.74 9.59
N LYS A 41 3.78 1.71 10.32
CA LYS A 41 5.19 1.30 10.41
C LYS A 41 5.76 0.69 9.13
N ARG A 42 4.98 0.58 8.07
CA ARG A 42 5.37 -0.03 6.78
C ARG A 42 5.98 -1.43 6.94
N PHE A 43 5.50 -2.20 7.90
CA PHE A 43 6.07 -3.51 8.24
C PHE A 43 5.97 -4.50 7.07
N ARG A 44 4.80 -4.55 6.40
CA ARG A 44 4.57 -5.46 5.27
C ARG A 44 5.49 -5.20 4.07
N PRO A 45 5.59 -3.97 3.57
CA PRO A 45 6.54 -3.66 2.50
C PRO A 45 7.99 -3.92 2.91
N LEU A 46 8.37 -3.63 4.15
CA LEU A 46 9.71 -3.95 4.66
C LEU A 46 9.98 -5.46 4.65
N LEU A 47 8.99 -6.30 4.96
CA LEU A 47 9.13 -7.76 4.86
C LEU A 47 9.33 -8.22 3.42
N VAL A 48 8.59 -7.68 2.46
CA VAL A 48 8.77 -8.00 1.03
C VAL A 48 10.20 -7.71 0.59
N MET A 49 10.68 -6.50 0.89
CA MET A 49 12.03 -6.07 0.54
C MET A 49 13.11 -6.90 1.27
N ALA A 50 12.93 -7.17 2.57
CA ALA A 50 13.87 -7.96 3.35
C ALA A 50 13.93 -9.43 2.91
N SER A 51 12.80 -10.02 2.52
CA SER A 51 12.74 -11.37 1.97
C SER A 51 13.52 -11.45 0.65
N THR A 52 13.37 -10.45 -0.23
CA THR A 52 14.15 -10.37 -1.47
C THR A 52 15.64 -10.28 -1.18
N TYR A 53 16.03 -9.43 -0.23
CA TYR A 53 17.43 -9.30 0.19
C TYR A 53 18.00 -10.61 0.75
N ALA A 54 17.22 -11.33 1.56
CA ALA A 54 17.66 -12.57 2.22
C ALA A 54 17.94 -13.73 1.26
N VAL A 55 17.39 -13.67 0.04
CA VAL A 55 17.65 -14.65 -1.02
C VAL A 55 18.55 -14.10 -2.13
N ASP A 56 19.39 -13.12 -1.81
CA ASP A 56 20.33 -12.47 -2.73
C ASP A 56 19.64 -11.84 -3.97
N GLY A 57 18.36 -11.51 -3.85
CA GLY A 57 17.60 -10.81 -4.89
C GLY A 57 17.89 -9.30 -4.88
N LYS A 58 17.65 -8.66 -6.02
CA LYS A 58 17.76 -7.22 -6.14
C LYS A 58 16.53 -6.56 -5.54
N VAL A 59 16.71 -5.85 -4.41
CA VAL A 59 15.60 -5.26 -3.63
C VAL A 59 14.78 -4.26 -4.45
N GLU A 60 15.43 -3.51 -5.32
CA GLU A 60 14.77 -2.55 -6.21
C GLU A 60 13.71 -3.19 -7.11
N ASP A 61 13.89 -4.45 -7.51
CA ASP A 61 12.92 -5.17 -8.34
C ASP A 61 11.66 -5.59 -7.54
N SER A 62 11.73 -5.57 -6.20
CA SER A 62 10.61 -5.89 -5.31
C SER A 62 9.80 -4.67 -4.86
N LEU A 63 10.23 -3.45 -5.16
CA LEU A 63 9.59 -2.22 -4.67
C LEU A 63 8.13 -2.10 -5.12
N GLU A 64 7.82 -2.41 -6.37
CA GLU A 64 6.44 -2.38 -6.87
C GLU A 64 5.56 -3.43 -6.19
N THR A 65 6.09 -4.62 -5.92
CA THR A 65 5.39 -5.66 -5.14
C THR A 65 5.16 -5.19 -3.71
N ALA A 66 6.15 -4.57 -3.08
CA ALA A 66 6.02 -4.00 -1.74
C ALA A 66 4.93 -2.90 -1.69
N VAL A 67 4.87 -2.05 -2.72
CA VAL A 67 3.81 -1.03 -2.86
C VAL A 67 2.45 -1.68 -3.01
N ALA A 68 2.31 -2.69 -3.86
CA ALA A 68 1.04 -3.39 -4.05
C ALA A 68 0.52 -4.03 -2.75
N ILE A 69 1.37 -4.69 -2.00
CA ILE A 69 1.03 -5.27 -0.69
C ILE A 69 0.56 -4.19 0.31
N GLU A 70 1.21 -3.03 0.34
CA GLU A 70 0.78 -1.93 1.22
C GLU A 70 -0.54 -1.31 0.76
N LEU A 71 -0.79 -1.22 -0.55
CA LEU A 71 -2.08 -0.77 -1.09
C LEU A 71 -3.21 -1.73 -0.68
N ILE A 72 -3.02 -3.04 -0.82
CA ILE A 72 -3.99 -4.06 -0.37
C ILE A 72 -4.21 -3.97 1.13
N HIS A 73 -3.14 -3.84 1.92
CA HIS A 73 -3.28 -3.67 3.37
C HIS A 73 -4.14 -2.45 3.73
N ASN A 74 -3.89 -1.30 3.10
CA ASN A 74 -4.69 -0.11 3.39
C ASN A 74 -6.13 -0.20 2.86
N PHE A 75 -6.36 -0.91 1.74
CA PHE A 75 -7.70 -1.28 1.29
C PHE A 75 -8.46 -2.02 2.39
N THR A 76 -7.88 -3.08 2.96
CA THR A 76 -8.56 -3.83 4.03
C THR A 76 -8.86 -2.95 5.24
N LEU A 77 -7.93 -2.09 5.65
CA LEU A 77 -8.15 -1.19 6.78
C LEU A 77 -9.29 -0.19 6.54
N VAL A 78 -9.36 0.39 5.34
CA VAL A 78 -10.42 1.36 5.00
C VAL A 78 -11.79 0.70 5.01
N HIS A 79 -11.91 -0.51 4.45
CA HIS A 79 -13.18 -1.23 4.42
C HIS A 79 -13.55 -1.83 5.77
N ASP A 80 -12.59 -2.34 6.54
CA ASP A 80 -12.85 -2.87 7.90
C ASP A 80 -13.39 -1.78 8.84
N ASP A 81 -12.95 -0.53 8.69
CA ASP A 81 -13.40 0.60 9.50
C ASP A 81 -14.85 1.02 9.24
N LEU A 82 -15.47 0.62 8.13
CA LEU A 82 -16.83 1.01 7.76
C LEU A 82 -17.87 0.62 8.83
N PRO A 83 -18.99 1.37 8.95
CA PRO A 83 -20.04 1.06 9.92
C PRO A 83 -20.65 -0.32 9.76
N CYS A 84 -20.67 -0.87 8.56
CA CYS A 84 -21.16 -2.22 8.27
C CYS A 84 -20.15 -3.34 8.59
N MET A 85 -18.94 -2.97 8.96
CA MET A 85 -17.84 -3.87 9.33
C MET A 85 -17.50 -3.66 10.81
N ASP A 86 -16.30 -3.21 11.16
CA ASP A 86 -15.86 -3.01 12.55
C ASP A 86 -16.41 -1.72 13.18
N ASN A 87 -16.90 -0.79 12.36
CA ASN A 87 -17.46 0.50 12.78
C ASN A 87 -16.51 1.32 13.67
N ASP A 88 -15.27 1.48 13.23
CA ASP A 88 -14.26 2.23 13.96
C ASP A 88 -14.33 3.73 13.66
N ASP A 89 -14.21 4.55 14.70
CA ASP A 89 -14.22 6.02 14.59
C ASP A 89 -12.84 6.61 14.37
N PHE A 90 -11.77 5.92 14.83
CA PHE A 90 -10.39 6.40 14.78
C PHE A 90 -9.43 5.31 14.33
N ARG A 91 -8.42 5.71 13.57
CA ARG A 91 -7.28 4.91 13.15
C ARG A 91 -6.00 5.73 13.16
N ARG A 92 -4.93 5.21 13.76
CA ARG A 92 -3.62 5.88 13.87
C ARG A 92 -3.75 7.31 14.45
N GLY A 93 -4.65 7.49 15.43
CA GLY A 93 -4.86 8.77 16.12
C GLY A 93 -5.63 9.83 15.33
N LYS A 94 -6.20 9.49 14.16
CA LYS A 94 -7.04 10.39 13.35
C LYS A 94 -8.40 9.74 13.03
N PRO A 95 -9.44 10.53 12.71
CA PRO A 95 -10.72 9.97 12.28
C PRO A 95 -10.56 8.98 11.13
N THR A 96 -11.36 7.91 11.12
CA THR A 96 -11.40 6.97 10.01
C THR A 96 -11.87 7.65 8.73
N LEU A 97 -11.58 7.05 7.57
CA LEU A 97 -11.86 7.66 6.28
C LEU A 97 -13.34 7.99 6.11
N HIS A 98 -14.25 7.06 6.49
CA HIS A 98 -15.67 7.29 6.37
C HIS A 98 -16.20 8.39 7.29
N LYS A 99 -15.55 8.64 8.43
CA LYS A 99 -15.90 9.77 9.31
C LYS A 99 -15.52 11.11 8.69
N LYS A 100 -14.41 11.16 7.95
CA LYS A 100 -13.90 12.40 7.35
C LYS A 100 -14.51 12.71 5.99
N PHE A 101 -14.66 11.71 5.13
CA PHE A 101 -15.06 11.86 3.72
C PHE A 101 -16.42 11.23 3.39
N GLY A 102 -17.07 10.57 4.36
CA GLY A 102 -18.30 9.84 4.16
C GLY A 102 -18.11 8.38 3.74
N GLU A 103 -19.14 7.57 3.94
CA GLU A 103 -19.10 6.11 3.70
C GLU A 103 -18.89 5.78 2.22
N GLY A 104 -19.59 6.48 1.33
CA GLY A 104 -19.45 6.26 -0.13
C GLY A 104 -18.03 6.49 -0.61
N MET A 105 -17.38 7.57 -0.15
CA MET A 105 -15.98 7.83 -0.49
C MET A 105 -15.05 6.76 0.09
N ALA A 106 -15.31 6.26 1.30
CA ALA A 106 -14.51 5.19 1.90
C ALA A 106 -14.60 3.89 1.09
N VAL A 107 -15.78 3.53 0.59
CA VAL A 107 -15.95 2.39 -0.33
C VAL A 107 -15.12 2.60 -1.60
N LEU A 108 -15.26 3.76 -2.26
CA LEU A 108 -14.53 4.09 -3.50
C LEU A 108 -13.01 4.10 -3.30
N VAL A 109 -12.53 4.60 -2.16
CA VAL A 109 -11.09 4.61 -1.83
C VAL A 109 -10.58 3.18 -1.66
N GLY A 110 -11.31 2.32 -0.96
CA GLY A 110 -10.94 0.90 -0.84
C GLY A 110 -10.84 0.23 -2.21
N ASP A 111 -11.86 0.39 -3.06
CA ASP A 111 -11.87 -0.16 -4.42
C ASP A 111 -10.71 0.38 -5.27
N ALA A 112 -10.42 1.68 -5.16
CA ALA A 112 -9.32 2.30 -5.87
C ALA A 112 -7.96 1.76 -5.41
N LEU A 113 -7.75 1.60 -4.10
CA LEU A 113 -6.52 1.02 -3.53
C LEU A 113 -6.31 -0.42 -4.01
N PHE A 114 -7.38 -1.23 -3.99
CA PHE A 114 -7.35 -2.60 -4.46
C PHE A 114 -6.99 -2.68 -5.96
N ASN A 115 -7.65 -1.88 -6.78
CA ASN A 115 -7.36 -1.82 -8.23
C ASN A 115 -5.93 -1.33 -8.52
N LEU A 116 -5.48 -0.27 -7.83
CA LEU A 116 -4.11 0.24 -7.95
C LEU A 116 -3.04 -0.79 -7.60
N ALA A 117 -3.32 -1.69 -6.64
CA ALA A 117 -2.40 -2.76 -6.28
C ALA A 117 -2.15 -3.70 -7.46
N PHE A 118 -3.19 -4.18 -8.12
CA PHE A 118 -3.07 -5.04 -9.29
C PHE A 118 -2.47 -4.33 -10.50
N GLN A 119 -2.83 -3.07 -10.72
CA GLN A 119 -2.19 -2.24 -11.76
C GLN A 119 -0.68 -2.11 -11.49
N THR A 120 -0.29 -1.84 -10.25
CA THR A 120 1.11 -1.72 -9.85
C THR A 120 1.88 -3.02 -10.11
N LEU A 121 1.33 -4.17 -9.74
CA LEU A 121 1.93 -5.48 -10.01
C LEU A 121 2.04 -5.77 -11.50
N SER A 122 1.02 -5.41 -12.29
CA SER A 122 1.04 -5.64 -13.74
C SER A 122 2.18 -4.91 -14.45
N LEU A 123 2.54 -3.73 -13.93
CA LEU A 123 3.62 -2.87 -14.43
C LEU A 123 4.98 -3.13 -13.76
N ALA A 124 5.05 -4.02 -12.76
CA ALA A 124 6.30 -4.34 -12.08
C ALA A 124 7.36 -4.88 -13.04
N PRO A 125 8.66 -4.57 -12.83
CA PRO A 125 9.75 -5.00 -13.71
C PRO A 125 10.13 -6.47 -13.45
N LEU A 126 9.16 -7.37 -13.55
CA LEU A 126 9.30 -8.79 -13.31
C LEU A 126 8.91 -9.60 -14.55
N PRO A 127 9.51 -10.79 -14.76
CA PRO A 127 9.06 -11.74 -15.77
C PRO A 127 7.59 -12.12 -15.60
N ALA A 128 6.89 -12.41 -16.71
CA ALA A 128 5.46 -12.68 -16.71
C ALA A 128 5.07 -13.88 -15.83
N ASP A 129 5.86 -14.95 -15.85
CA ASP A 129 5.66 -16.14 -15.01
C ASP A 129 5.77 -15.86 -13.52
N LYS A 130 6.66 -14.94 -13.12
CA LYS A 130 6.79 -14.50 -11.73
C LYS A 130 5.61 -13.62 -11.31
N LYS A 131 5.17 -12.70 -12.19
CA LYS A 131 3.97 -11.92 -11.92
C LYS A 131 2.74 -12.80 -11.73
N GLU A 132 2.54 -13.79 -12.61
CA GLU A 132 1.44 -14.73 -12.50
C GLU A 132 1.42 -15.44 -11.14
N LYS A 133 2.58 -15.93 -10.68
CA LYS A 133 2.69 -16.54 -9.34
C LYS A 133 2.35 -15.57 -8.22
N ILE A 134 2.77 -14.32 -8.31
CA ILE A 134 2.44 -13.30 -7.30
C ILE A 134 0.93 -13.06 -7.29
N PHE A 135 0.29 -12.91 -8.46
CA PHE A 135 -1.17 -12.76 -8.55
C PHE A 135 -1.95 -13.95 -7.95
N GLN A 136 -1.42 -15.18 -8.06
CA GLN A 136 -2.04 -16.35 -7.45
C GLN A 136 -1.91 -16.39 -5.92
N LEU A 137 -0.95 -15.67 -5.33
CA LEU A 137 -0.66 -15.65 -3.90
C LEU A 137 -1.35 -14.49 -3.16
N ILE A 138 -1.86 -13.49 -3.87
CA ILE A 138 -2.56 -12.33 -3.32
C ILE A 138 -4.08 -12.54 -3.38
#